data_5a3ed79977e33766c9faba1559dd3beb
#
_entry.id   5a3ed79977e33766c9faba1559dd3beb
#
_cell.length_a   1.000
_cell.length_b   1.000
_cell.length_c   1.000
_cell.angle_alpha   90.00
_cell.angle_beta   90.00
_cell.angle_gamma   90.00
#
_symmetry.space_group_name_H-M   'P 1'
#
loop_
_entity.id
_entity.type
_entity.pdbx_description
1 polymer ?
#
loop_
_entity_poly.entity_id
_entity_poly.type
_entity_poly.pdbx_seq_one_letter_code
_entity_poly.pdbx_strand_id
1 'polypeptide(L)'
;MRASMLFLFGVFLFLSTVRPATTAAQSSGVSSSTLQSEDEKRAMLEHVVANQRKNDEAETVYERIERKEIRKSPAGTPPEIKISRTVPAGTGVDHIPVGPDGKPTDANLYRAELEKLERSLAWAAEDGHAQREAYDKIAKKQKDRGELIDATRSAFLYTFVDREPRGDRMLSKYRMEPNPAYKPTSRATAIFAKVRGYAWIDDAASQLARVEVEVTDDISIGGFLARVYKGSHFMQERYEMAPGLWLPSYSQYDFDGRRLFVSFSIHERTFYTQYHRIGPPKEALATIRAELGKPNAVNGDP
;
A
#
# COMPACT_ATOMS: atom_id res chain seq x y z
N MET A 1 5.98 -18.84 -8.92
CA MET A 1 6.87 -17.75 -9.37
C MET A 1 6.18 -16.38 -9.64
N ARG A 2 4.84 -16.25 -9.49
CA ARG A 2 4.11 -14.98 -9.70
C ARG A 2 4.11 -14.03 -8.48
N ALA A 3 4.29 -14.53 -7.28
CA ALA A 3 4.18 -13.73 -6.03
C ALA A 3 5.42 -12.88 -5.68
N SER A 4 6.62 -13.26 -6.09
CA SER A 4 7.85 -12.58 -5.64
C SER A 4 8.13 -11.23 -6.32
N MET A 5 7.46 -10.92 -7.44
CA MET A 5 7.70 -9.68 -8.17
C MET A 5 6.77 -8.54 -7.74
N LEU A 6 5.61 -8.86 -7.19
CA LEU A 6 4.66 -7.88 -6.64
C LEU A 6 5.17 -7.20 -5.34
N PHE A 7 6.04 -7.87 -4.57
CA PHE A 7 6.49 -7.37 -3.28
C PHE A 7 7.57 -6.27 -3.34
N LEU A 8 8.37 -6.23 -4.40
CA LEU A 8 9.32 -5.12 -4.60
C LEU A 8 8.63 -3.85 -5.12
N PHE A 9 7.43 -4.00 -5.65
CA PHE A 9 6.64 -2.95 -6.29
C PHE A 9 5.52 -2.39 -5.41
N GLY A 10 5.24 -2.97 -4.25
CA GLY A 10 4.18 -2.52 -3.35
C GLY A 10 4.38 -1.14 -2.74
N VAL A 11 5.50 -0.47 -3.00
CA VAL A 11 5.80 0.88 -2.53
C VAL A 11 5.67 1.93 -3.64
N PHE A 12 5.85 1.54 -4.91
CA PHE A 12 5.76 2.48 -6.04
C PHE A 12 5.39 1.74 -7.32
N LEU A 13 4.36 2.20 -7.96
CA LEU A 13 4.10 2.13 -9.38
C LEU A 13 2.61 2.03 -9.74
N PHE A 14 2.04 3.02 -10.48
CA PHE A 14 1.14 2.88 -11.65
C PHE A 14 0.37 4.15 -12.07
N LEU A 15 0.03 4.30 -13.34
CA LEU A 15 -0.40 5.48 -14.10
C LEU A 15 -1.86 5.63 -14.47
N SER A 16 -2.31 6.84 -14.70
CA SER A 16 -3.09 7.31 -15.86
C SER A 16 -3.08 8.81 -16.06
N THR A 17 -3.17 9.22 -17.31
CA THR A 17 -3.17 10.59 -17.79
C THR A 17 -4.52 11.26 -17.62
N VAL A 18 -4.55 12.43 -16.95
CA VAL A 18 -5.63 13.43 -17.08
C VAL A 18 -5.03 14.72 -17.65
N ARG A 19 -5.56 15.16 -18.80
CA ARG A 19 -5.24 16.47 -19.36
C ARG A 19 -5.78 17.58 -18.47
N PRO A 20 -5.04 18.66 -18.22
CA PRO A 20 -5.56 19.78 -17.47
C PRO A 20 -6.51 20.62 -18.34
N ALA A 21 -7.72 20.82 -17.86
CA ALA A 21 -8.57 21.91 -18.32
C ALA A 21 -8.11 23.19 -17.59
N THR A 22 -7.62 24.13 -18.37
CA THR A 22 -7.23 25.46 -17.89
C THR A 22 -8.49 26.25 -17.55
N THR A 23 -8.68 26.57 -16.28
CA THR A 23 -9.62 27.64 -15.88
C THR A 23 -8.87 28.56 -14.94
N ALA A 24 -8.63 29.76 -15.43
CA ALA A 24 -8.12 30.87 -14.65
C ALA A 24 -9.23 31.40 -13.73
N ALA A 25 -8.99 31.46 -12.44
CA ALA A 25 -9.77 32.28 -11.52
C ALA A 25 -8.82 32.97 -10.55
N GLN A 26 -9.09 34.28 -10.41
CA GLN A 26 -8.29 35.29 -9.78
C GLN A 26 -8.12 35.14 -8.28
N SER A 27 -6.98 35.65 -7.86
CA SER A 27 -6.52 35.87 -6.50
C SER A 27 -7.50 36.71 -5.64
N SER A 28 -7.65 36.32 -4.38
CA SER A 28 -7.72 37.27 -3.24
C SER A 28 -7.61 36.47 -1.93
N GLY A 29 -6.70 36.83 -1.07
CA GLY A 29 -6.60 36.33 0.30
C GLY A 29 -5.27 35.67 0.60
N VAL A 30 -4.21 36.47 0.72
CA VAL A 30 -2.98 36.06 1.39
C VAL A 30 -3.30 35.93 2.87
N SER A 31 -3.79 34.78 3.26
CA SER A 31 -3.72 34.34 4.66
C SER A 31 -2.27 34.02 4.95
N SER A 32 -1.73 34.61 6.00
CA SER A 32 -0.38 34.44 6.50
C SER A 32 -0.11 32.96 6.72
N SER A 33 0.40 32.27 5.70
CA SER A 33 0.98 30.95 5.86
C SER A 33 2.22 31.15 6.73
N THR A 34 2.13 30.72 7.99
CA THR A 34 3.30 30.61 8.85
C THR A 34 4.25 29.67 8.15
N LEU A 35 5.31 30.21 7.57
CA LEU A 35 6.39 29.43 6.96
C LEU A 35 6.96 28.55 8.08
N GLN A 36 6.68 27.26 8.05
CA GLN A 36 7.34 26.33 8.94
C GLN A 36 8.85 26.47 8.77
N SER A 37 9.56 26.57 9.88
CA SER A 37 11.03 26.59 9.83
C SER A 37 11.52 25.25 9.26
N GLU A 38 12.70 25.24 8.66
CA GLU A 38 13.29 23.98 8.14
C GLU A 38 13.46 22.93 9.24
N ASP A 39 13.70 23.36 10.48
CA ASP A 39 13.82 22.44 11.64
C ASP A 39 12.45 21.86 12.04
N GLU A 40 11.38 22.64 12.05
CA GLU A 40 10.01 22.16 12.29
C GLU A 40 9.58 21.16 11.20
N LYS A 41 9.85 21.47 9.96
CA LYS A 41 9.57 20.57 8.83
C LYS A 41 10.36 19.27 8.95
N ARG A 42 11.64 19.32 9.32
CA ARG A 42 12.46 18.14 9.55
C ARG A 42 11.89 17.27 10.67
N ALA A 43 11.57 17.87 11.82
CA ALA A 43 10.98 17.15 12.95
C ALA A 43 9.64 16.50 12.58
N MET A 44 8.79 17.21 11.83
CA MET A 44 7.52 16.67 11.32
C MET A 44 7.76 15.45 10.42
N LEU A 45 8.69 15.53 9.46
CA LEU A 45 9.02 14.41 8.57
C LEU A 45 9.60 13.20 9.34
N GLU A 46 10.39 13.43 10.39
CA GLU A 46 10.88 12.35 11.26
C GLU A 46 9.72 11.62 11.96
N HIS A 47 8.75 12.35 12.49
CA HIS A 47 7.55 11.76 13.10
C HIS A 47 6.72 11.00 12.08
N VAL A 48 6.50 11.56 10.88
CA VAL A 48 5.75 10.90 9.80
C VAL A 48 6.41 9.58 9.41
N VAL A 49 7.73 9.57 9.21
CA VAL A 49 8.48 8.36 8.86
C VAL A 49 8.42 7.32 9.99
N ALA A 50 8.58 7.73 11.25
CA ALA A 50 8.48 6.83 12.40
C ALA A 50 7.08 6.22 12.52
N ASN A 51 6.04 7.03 12.36
CA ASN A 51 4.65 6.58 12.36
C ASN A 51 4.35 5.63 11.19
N GLN A 52 4.86 5.94 9.99
CA GLN A 52 4.70 5.07 8.83
C GLN A 52 5.32 3.69 9.04
N ARG A 53 6.50 3.61 9.65
CA ARG A 53 7.15 2.34 9.99
C ARG A 53 6.33 1.54 10.99
N LYS A 54 5.85 2.20 12.06
CA LYS A 54 4.98 1.58 13.06
C LYS A 54 3.69 1.02 12.45
N ASN A 55 3.05 1.79 11.58
CA ASN A 55 1.84 1.35 10.89
C ASN A 55 2.11 0.16 9.95
N ASP A 56 3.24 0.19 9.24
CA ASP A 56 3.67 -0.87 8.32
C ASP A 56 3.96 -2.19 9.04
N GLU A 57 4.56 -2.12 10.21
CA GLU A 57 4.76 -3.27 11.09
C GLU A 57 3.44 -3.80 11.64
N ALA A 58 2.58 -2.91 12.13
CA ALA A 58 1.28 -3.28 12.68
C ALA A 58 0.34 -3.92 11.64
N GLU A 59 0.40 -3.51 10.36
CA GLU A 59 -0.41 -4.08 9.28
C GLU A 59 -0.24 -5.60 9.15
N THR A 60 0.93 -6.14 9.53
CA THR A 60 1.26 -7.56 9.41
C THR A 60 0.42 -8.51 10.26
N VAL A 61 -0.35 -7.99 11.21
CA VAL A 61 -1.23 -8.75 12.12
C VAL A 61 -2.70 -8.40 11.95
N TYR A 62 -3.05 -7.68 10.89
CA TYR A 62 -4.43 -7.32 10.56
C TYR A 62 -4.90 -8.01 9.28
N GLU A 63 -6.04 -8.69 9.36
CA GLU A 63 -6.80 -9.09 8.18
C GLU A 63 -7.69 -7.96 7.69
N ARG A 64 -8.15 -8.04 6.45
CA ARG A 64 -9.01 -7.03 5.83
C ARG A 64 -9.79 -7.60 4.64
N ILE A 65 -10.80 -6.88 4.21
CA ILE A 65 -11.44 -7.12 2.92
C ILE A 65 -10.77 -6.22 1.87
N GLU A 66 -10.29 -6.83 0.80
CA GLU A 66 -9.76 -6.14 -0.39
C GLU A 66 -10.76 -6.28 -1.54
N ARG A 67 -11.23 -5.15 -2.07
CA ARG A 67 -11.95 -5.10 -3.33
C ARG A 67 -11.04 -4.51 -4.40
N LYS A 68 -10.65 -5.34 -5.33
CA LYS A 68 -9.68 -5.04 -6.38
C LYS A 68 -10.37 -4.93 -7.73
N GLU A 69 -10.19 -3.80 -8.41
CA GLU A 69 -10.65 -3.55 -9.77
C GLU A 69 -9.45 -3.52 -10.71
N ILE A 70 -9.38 -4.44 -11.66
CA ILE A 70 -8.22 -4.60 -12.54
C ILE A 70 -8.66 -4.43 -13.98
N ARG A 71 -8.06 -3.49 -14.71
CA ARG A 71 -8.20 -3.35 -16.16
C ARG A 71 -6.90 -3.76 -16.84
N LYS A 72 -6.98 -4.73 -17.74
CA LYS A 72 -5.84 -5.27 -18.51
C LYS A 72 -5.88 -4.90 -19.98
N SER A 73 -6.91 -4.20 -20.43
CA SER A 73 -7.23 -3.92 -21.82
C SER A 73 -7.58 -2.46 -22.04
N PRO A 74 -7.58 -2.01 -23.34
CA PRO A 74 -7.86 -0.61 -23.67
C PRO A 74 -9.19 -0.11 -23.13
N ALA A 75 -9.34 1.22 -23.15
CA ALA A 75 -10.51 1.94 -22.68
C ALA A 75 -11.82 1.34 -23.21
N GLY A 76 -12.79 1.09 -22.28
CA GLY A 76 -14.11 0.56 -22.63
C GLY A 76 -14.40 -0.86 -22.12
N THR A 77 -13.40 -1.65 -21.76
CA THR A 77 -13.61 -2.96 -21.15
C THR A 77 -13.94 -2.80 -19.64
N PRO A 78 -15.02 -3.43 -19.14
CA PRO A 78 -15.29 -3.43 -17.70
C PRO A 78 -14.10 -3.99 -16.90
N PRO A 79 -13.81 -3.46 -15.72
CA PRO A 79 -12.75 -3.99 -14.88
C PRO A 79 -13.10 -5.41 -14.40
N GLU A 80 -12.10 -6.26 -14.29
CA GLU A 80 -12.20 -7.50 -13.53
C GLU A 80 -12.24 -7.14 -12.04
N ILE A 81 -13.33 -7.50 -11.35
CA ILE A 81 -13.50 -7.23 -9.93
C ILE A 81 -13.19 -8.50 -9.15
N LYS A 82 -12.28 -8.39 -8.17
CA LYS A 82 -11.97 -9.45 -7.21
C LYS A 82 -12.19 -8.93 -5.81
N ILE A 83 -12.92 -9.68 -5.00
CA ILE A 83 -13.12 -9.35 -3.59
C ILE A 83 -12.62 -10.53 -2.77
N SER A 84 -11.75 -10.25 -1.82
CA SER A 84 -11.16 -11.27 -0.96
C SER A 84 -11.02 -10.79 0.48
N ARG A 85 -11.21 -11.71 1.41
CA ARG A 85 -10.67 -11.61 2.76
C ARG A 85 -9.16 -11.89 2.67
N THR A 86 -8.37 -10.92 3.02
CA THR A 86 -6.91 -10.98 2.95
C THR A 86 -6.36 -11.18 4.35
N VAL A 87 -5.73 -12.33 4.59
CA VAL A 87 -5.29 -12.77 5.92
C VAL A 87 -3.78 -12.94 5.95
N PRO A 88 -3.06 -12.29 6.90
CA PRO A 88 -1.65 -12.57 7.12
C PRO A 88 -1.44 -14.02 7.57
N ALA A 89 -0.63 -14.77 6.81
CA ALA A 89 -0.35 -16.19 7.09
C ALA A 89 1.06 -16.41 7.67
N GLY A 90 1.64 -15.40 8.31
CA GLY A 90 2.98 -15.44 8.91
C GLY A 90 4.10 -15.29 7.90
N THR A 91 4.20 -16.16 6.91
CA THR A 91 5.24 -16.10 5.86
C THR A 91 4.73 -15.57 4.52
N GLY A 92 3.49 -15.12 4.49
CA GLY A 92 2.83 -14.55 3.32
C GLY A 92 1.48 -13.98 3.68
N VAL A 93 0.64 -13.84 2.67
CA VAL A 93 -0.74 -13.38 2.79
C VAL A 93 -1.60 -14.31 1.96
N ASP A 94 -2.67 -14.84 2.54
CA ASP A 94 -3.66 -15.63 1.83
C ASP A 94 -4.89 -14.77 1.46
N HIS A 95 -5.45 -15.03 0.28
CA HIS A 95 -6.60 -14.32 -0.27
C HIS A 95 -7.76 -15.30 -0.42
N ILE A 96 -8.77 -15.19 0.43
CA ILE A 96 -9.97 -16.02 0.43
C ILE A 96 -11.07 -15.29 -0.31
N PRO A 97 -11.63 -15.81 -1.41
CA PRO A 97 -12.72 -15.16 -2.15
C PRO A 97 -13.96 -14.97 -1.28
N VAL A 98 -14.54 -13.76 -1.32
CA VAL A 98 -15.77 -13.40 -0.61
C VAL A 98 -16.65 -12.50 -1.48
N GLY A 99 -17.90 -12.31 -1.06
CA GLY A 99 -18.84 -11.37 -1.68
C GLY A 99 -18.57 -9.91 -1.32
N PRO A 100 -19.36 -8.99 -1.92
CA PRO A 100 -19.24 -7.54 -1.67
C PRO A 100 -19.46 -7.13 -0.21
N ASP A 101 -20.21 -7.92 0.54
CA ASP A 101 -20.47 -7.72 1.97
C ASP A 101 -19.39 -8.35 2.88
N GLY A 102 -18.36 -8.95 2.29
CA GLY A 102 -17.30 -9.66 3.00
C GLY A 102 -17.66 -11.08 3.45
N LYS A 103 -18.85 -11.57 3.06
CA LYS A 103 -19.32 -12.93 3.42
C LYS A 103 -18.98 -13.94 2.32
N PRO A 104 -18.88 -15.23 2.69
CA PRO A 104 -18.69 -16.30 1.71
C PRO A 104 -19.82 -16.34 0.68
N THR A 105 -19.48 -16.42 -0.61
CA THR A 105 -20.45 -16.66 -1.69
C THR A 105 -20.65 -18.14 -1.99
N ASP A 106 -19.66 -18.96 -1.61
CA ASP A 106 -19.67 -20.42 -1.71
C ASP A 106 -19.05 -20.98 -0.42
N ALA A 107 -19.88 -21.65 0.39
CA ALA A 107 -19.49 -22.19 1.69
C ALA A 107 -18.41 -23.28 1.59
N ASN A 108 -18.48 -24.12 0.56
CA ASN A 108 -17.53 -25.23 0.39
C ASN A 108 -16.15 -24.69 -0.04
N LEU A 109 -16.14 -23.77 -1.00
CA LEU A 109 -14.92 -23.10 -1.42
C LEU A 109 -14.29 -22.32 -0.27
N TYR A 110 -15.09 -21.56 0.47
CA TYR A 110 -14.61 -20.79 1.62
C TYR A 110 -13.98 -21.68 2.69
N ARG A 111 -14.65 -22.80 3.03
CA ARG A 111 -14.12 -23.79 3.97
C ARG A 111 -12.79 -24.37 3.49
N ALA A 112 -12.70 -24.75 2.21
CA ALA A 112 -11.47 -25.29 1.63
C ALA A 112 -10.30 -24.29 1.69
N GLU A 113 -10.56 -23.00 1.44
CA GLU A 113 -9.55 -21.94 1.56
C GLU A 113 -9.17 -21.68 3.04
N LEU A 114 -10.13 -21.75 3.99
CA LEU A 114 -9.81 -21.70 5.43
C LEU A 114 -8.94 -22.88 5.88
N GLU A 115 -9.20 -24.08 5.40
CA GLU A 115 -8.38 -25.27 5.72
C GLU A 115 -6.97 -25.14 5.13
N LYS A 116 -6.83 -24.49 3.98
CA LYS A 116 -5.52 -24.17 3.40
C LYS A 116 -4.79 -23.12 4.23
N LEU A 117 -5.47 -22.04 4.64
CA LEU A 117 -4.93 -21.01 5.53
C LEU A 117 -4.52 -21.62 6.88
N GLU A 118 -5.34 -22.51 7.46
CA GLU A 118 -5.03 -23.22 8.70
C GLU A 118 -3.71 -23.99 8.58
N ARG A 119 -3.50 -24.73 7.49
CA ARG A 119 -2.22 -25.42 7.24
C ARG A 119 -1.05 -24.47 7.09
N SER A 120 -1.23 -23.33 6.40
CA SER A 120 -0.19 -22.30 6.27
C SER A 120 0.19 -21.69 7.61
N LEU A 121 -0.80 -21.37 8.45
CA LEU A 121 -0.59 -20.84 9.79
C LEU A 121 0.02 -21.85 10.75
N ALA A 122 -0.43 -23.13 10.70
CA ALA A 122 0.15 -24.21 11.49
C ALA A 122 1.64 -24.38 11.17
N TRP A 123 1.98 -24.43 9.89
CA TRP A 123 3.37 -24.47 9.45
C TRP A 123 4.17 -23.25 9.91
N ALA A 124 3.61 -22.03 9.78
CA ALA A 124 4.28 -20.79 10.18
C ALA A 124 4.45 -20.66 11.71
N ALA A 125 3.62 -21.35 12.48
CA ALA A 125 3.68 -21.36 13.95
C ALA A 125 4.72 -22.31 14.54
N GLU A 126 5.30 -23.19 13.72
CA GLU A 126 6.39 -24.09 14.12
C GLU A 126 7.73 -23.35 14.20
N ASP A 127 8.69 -23.94 14.94
CA ASP A 127 10.06 -23.41 15.10
C ASP A 127 11.10 -24.33 14.43
N GLY A 128 10.85 -24.67 13.17
CA GLY A 128 11.75 -25.48 12.35
C GLY A 128 12.78 -24.65 11.58
N HIS A 129 13.77 -25.31 10.98
CA HIS A 129 14.77 -24.64 10.15
C HIS A 129 14.16 -23.94 8.93
N ALA A 130 13.19 -24.59 8.26
CA ALA A 130 12.51 -24.05 7.09
C ALA A 130 11.70 -22.80 7.42
N GLN A 131 11.05 -22.77 8.59
CA GLN A 131 10.31 -21.61 9.09
C GLN A 131 11.25 -20.44 9.37
N ARG A 132 12.36 -20.68 10.09
CA ARG A 132 13.37 -19.64 10.35
C ARG A 132 13.90 -19.05 9.05
N GLU A 133 14.28 -19.87 8.07
CA GLU A 133 14.72 -19.39 6.75
C GLU A 133 13.66 -18.53 6.03
N ALA A 134 12.37 -18.91 6.14
CA ALA A 134 11.28 -18.16 5.57
C ALA A 134 11.08 -16.80 6.29
N TYR A 135 11.17 -16.79 7.62
CA TYR A 135 11.09 -15.56 8.41
C TYR A 135 12.29 -14.64 8.17
N ASP A 136 13.49 -15.15 8.00
CA ASP A 136 14.67 -14.34 7.64
C ASP A 136 14.48 -13.63 6.30
N LYS A 137 13.88 -14.32 5.32
CA LYS A 137 13.53 -13.70 4.03
C LYS A 137 12.50 -12.58 4.18
N ILE A 138 11.54 -12.73 5.10
CA ILE A 138 10.54 -11.69 5.40
C ILE A 138 11.19 -10.53 6.14
N ALA A 139 11.97 -10.80 7.17
CA ALA A 139 12.69 -9.78 7.92
C ALA A 139 13.58 -8.92 7.00
N LYS A 140 14.27 -9.57 6.03
CA LYS A 140 15.01 -8.86 5.01
C LYS A 140 14.11 -7.93 4.18
N LYS A 141 12.96 -8.41 3.70
CA LYS A 141 12.01 -7.59 2.93
C LYS A 141 11.47 -6.42 3.75
N GLN A 142 11.15 -6.66 5.03
CA GLN A 142 10.70 -5.60 5.94
C GLN A 142 11.81 -4.56 6.17
N LYS A 143 13.05 -5.00 6.32
CA LYS A 143 14.21 -4.10 6.41
C LYS A 143 14.36 -3.26 5.14
N ASP A 144 14.36 -3.90 3.95
CA ASP A 144 14.46 -3.22 2.66
C ASP A 144 13.32 -2.17 2.49
N ARG A 145 12.11 -2.51 2.93
CA ARG A 145 10.96 -1.60 2.93
C ARG A 145 11.13 -0.45 3.93
N GLY A 146 11.62 -0.73 5.11
CA GLY A 146 11.95 0.29 6.11
C GLY A 146 13.01 1.27 5.60
N GLU A 147 14.03 0.81 4.91
CA GLU A 147 15.05 1.66 4.28
C GLU A 147 14.45 2.59 3.22
N LEU A 148 13.46 2.11 2.43
CA LEU A 148 12.73 2.97 1.49
C LEU A 148 11.92 4.06 2.23
N ILE A 149 11.21 3.70 3.28
CA ILE A 149 10.43 4.65 4.09
C ILE A 149 11.36 5.70 4.69
N ASP A 150 12.47 5.29 5.30
CA ASP A 150 13.45 6.20 5.91
C ASP A 150 14.07 7.15 4.89
N ALA A 151 14.36 6.65 3.69
CA ALA A 151 14.98 7.44 2.64
C ALA A 151 14.09 8.58 2.15
N THR A 152 12.76 8.47 2.24
CA THR A 152 11.83 9.50 1.74
C THR A 152 12.09 10.89 2.33
N ARG A 153 12.48 10.98 3.61
CA ARG A 153 12.74 12.27 4.28
C ARG A 153 13.91 13.04 3.69
N SER A 154 14.89 12.35 3.10
CA SER A 154 16.10 12.97 2.49
C SER A 154 16.10 12.90 0.97
N ALA A 155 15.37 11.97 0.38
CA ALA A 155 15.28 11.79 -1.06
C ALA A 155 14.45 12.86 -1.76
N PHE A 156 13.60 13.58 -1.03
CA PHE A 156 12.73 14.61 -1.57
C PHE A 156 12.93 15.96 -0.88
N LEU A 157 12.75 17.02 -1.67
CA LEU A 157 12.49 18.37 -1.18
C LEU A 157 10.98 18.54 -1.01
N TYR A 158 10.56 18.87 0.19
CA TYR A 158 9.15 19.07 0.53
C TYR A 158 8.84 20.57 0.57
N THR A 159 7.89 21.01 -0.27
CA THR A 159 7.40 22.39 -0.30
C THR A 159 5.94 22.39 0.09
N PHE A 160 5.59 23.13 1.15
CA PHE A 160 4.19 23.32 1.54
C PHE A 160 3.39 23.96 0.40
N VAL A 161 2.20 23.44 0.13
CA VAL A 161 1.31 23.91 -0.94
C VAL A 161 0.06 24.54 -0.34
N ASP A 162 -0.68 23.76 0.47
CA ASP A 162 -1.99 24.14 0.96
C ASP A 162 -2.40 23.27 2.16
N ARG A 163 -3.55 23.60 2.76
CA ARG A 163 -4.25 22.79 3.76
C ARG A 163 -5.63 22.41 3.26
N GLU A 164 -5.94 21.14 3.32
CA GLU A 164 -7.19 20.56 2.85
C GLU A 164 -7.94 19.90 4.01
N PRO A 165 -9.24 20.22 4.23
CA PRO A 165 -10.04 19.50 5.22
C PRO A 165 -10.39 18.10 4.71
N ARG A 166 -10.37 17.11 5.61
CA ARG A 166 -10.80 15.73 5.35
C ARG A 166 -11.63 15.23 6.54
N GLY A 167 -12.94 15.42 6.46
CA GLY A 167 -13.84 15.22 7.58
C GLY A 167 -13.54 16.23 8.70
N ASP A 168 -13.27 15.73 9.91
CA ASP A 168 -12.88 16.49 11.08
C ASP A 168 -11.37 16.80 11.18
N ARG A 169 -10.58 16.34 10.21
CA ARG A 169 -9.12 16.48 10.18
C ARG A 169 -8.68 17.55 9.19
N MET A 170 -7.53 18.15 9.48
CA MET A 170 -6.84 19.06 8.58
C MET A 170 -5.56 18.40 8.08
N LEU A 171 -5.41 18.35 6.76
CA LEU A 171 -4.25 17.77 6.09
C LEU A 171 -3.40 18.88 5.48
N SER A 172 -2.12 18.92 5.82
CA SER A 172 -1.13 19.74 5.14
C SER A 172 -0.62 19.02 3.91
N LYS A 173 -0.74 19.68 2.75
CA LYS A 173 -0.27 19.18 1.46
C LYS A 173 1.12 19.69 1.15
N TYR A 174 2.02 18.79 0.85
CA TYR A 174 3.40 19.07 0.45
C TYR A 174 3.66 18.56 -0.95
N ARG A 175 4.27 19.38 -1.78
CA ARG A 175 4.87 18.94 -3.05
C ARG A 175 6.20 18.26 -2.76
N MET A 176 6.43 17.12 -3.37
CA MET A 176 7.65 16.33 -3.29
C MET A 176 8.39 16.39 -4.63
N GLU A 177 9.59 16.96 -4.64
CA GLU A 177 10.49 16.97 -5.79
C GLU A 177 11.76 16.19 -5.43
N PRO A 178 12.39 15.46 -6.38
CA PRO A 178 13.66 14.79 -6.13
C PRO A 178 14.70 15.76 -5.56
N ASN A 179 15.36 15.34 -4.48
CA ASN A 179 16.46 16.13 -3.91
C ASN A 179 17.76 15.84 -4.69
N PRO A 180 18.33 16.83 -5.41
CA PRO A 180 19.56 16.62 -6.18
C PRO A 180 20.78 16.25 -5.33
N ALA A 181 20.77 16.60 -4.03
CA ALA A 181 21.84 16.27 -3.10
C ALA A 181 21.72 14.85 -2.52
N TYR A 182 20.58 14.18 -2.73
CA TYR A 182 20.37 12.83 -2.22
C TYR A 182 21.24 11.82 -2.95
N LYS A 183 21.98 11.00 -2.18
CA LYS A 183 22.78 9.90 -2.70
C LYS A 183 22.08 8.58 -2.37
N PRO A 184 21.54 7.85 -3.38
CA PRO A 184 20.90 6.57 -3.15
C PRO A 184 21.82 5.56 -2.48
N THR A 185 21.33 4.88 -1.46
CA THR A 185 22.07 3.82 -0.73
C THR A 185 21.88 2.44 -1.36
N SER A 186 20.87 2.30 -2.23
CA SER A 186 20.54 1.05 -2.92
C SER A 186 19.91 1.33 -4.29
N ARG A 187 19.80 0.27 -5.11
CA ARG A 187 19.04 0.36 -6.37
C ARG A 187 17.56 0.68 -6.15
N ALA A 188 16.99 0.24 -5.04
CA ALA A 188 15.62 0.53 -4.70
C ALA A 188 15.41 2.01 -4.39
N THR A 189 16.31 2.64 -3.62
CA THR A 189 16.24 4.07 -3.30
C THR A 189 16.62 4.97 -4.48
N ALA A 190 17.32 4.45 -5.50
CA ALA A 190 17.65 5.21 -6.70
C ALA A 190 16.41 5.62 -7.53
N ILE A 191 15.27 4.97 -7.32
CA ILE A 191 14.02 5.34 -8.01
C ILE A 191 13.51 6.72 -7.61
N PHE A 192 13.87 7.23 -6.42
CA PHE A 192 13.40 8.52 -5.93
C PHE A 192 13.88 9.70 -6.77
N ALA A 193 15.01 9.57 -7.47
CA ALA A 193 15.46 10.58 -8.43
C ALA A 193 14.56 10.67 -9.69
N LYS A 194 13.65 9.72 -9.88
CA LYS A 194 12.81 9.57 -11.07
C LYS A 194 11.34 9.71 -10.78
N VAL A 195 10.98 10.18 -9.60
CA VAL A 195 9.58 10.36 -9.19
C VAL A 195 9.39 11.70 -8.49
N ARG A 196 8.22 12.29 -8.67
CA ARG A 196 7.76 13.50 -7.98
C ARG A 196 6.31 13.32 -7.56
N GLY A 197 5.77 14.21 -6.74
CA GLY A 197 4.36 14.11 -6.38
C GLY A 197 3.94 14.98 -5.23
N TYR A 198 2.98 14.48 -4.46
CA TYR A 198 2.43 15.16 -3.31
C TYR A 198 2.25 14.20 -2.14
N ALA A 199 2.45 14.72 -0.93
CA ALA A 199 2.12 14.05 0.32
C ALA A 199 1.13 14.92 1.11
N TRP A 200 0.10 14.28 1.67
CA TRP A 200 -0.83 14.90 2.62
C TRP A 200 -0.57 14.32 3.99
N ILE A 201 -0.28 15.18 4.93
CA ILE A 201 0.08 14.83 6.30
C ILE A 201 -1.01 15.37 7.22
N ASP A 202 -1.54 14.51 8.08
CA ASP A 202 -2.47 14.92 9.14
C ASP A 202 -1.71 15.77 10.16
N ASP A 203 -2.17 17.02 10.35
CA ASP A 203 -1.48 18.00 11.17
C ASP A 203 -1.43 17.61 12.66
N ALA A 204 -2.51 16.98 13.16
CA ALA A 204 -2.62 16.63 14.56
C ALA A 204 -1.86 15.34 14.93
N ALA A 205 -1.88 14.35 14.01
CA ALA A 205 -1.33 13.04 14.26
C ALA A 205 0.06 12.82 13.68
N SER A 206 0.56 13.74 12.84
CA SER A 206 1.79 13.59 12.05
C SER A 206 1.80 12.26 11.29
N GLN A 207 0.69 11.96 10.62
CA GLN A 207 0.50 10.72 9.85
C GLN A 207 0.41 11.00 8.36
N LEU A 208 1.00 10.13 7.55
CA LEU A 208 0.81 10.18 6.10
C LEU A 208 -0.61 9.72 5.76
N ALA A 209 -1.48 10.68 5.41
CA ALA A 209 -2.89 10.42 5.08
C ALA A 209 -3.09 10.07 3.59
N ARG A 210 -2.27 10.66 2.70
CA ARG A 210 -2.29 10.38 1.27
C ARG A 210 -0.93 10.65 0.66
N VAL A 211 -0.58 9.87 -0.34
CA VAL A 211 0.57 10.11 -1.21
C VAL A 211 0.17 9.90 -2.65
N GLU A 212 0.59 10.81 -3.52
CA GLU A 212 0.50 10.70 -4.97
C GLU A 212 1.88 10.86 -5.57
N VAL A 213 2.23 9.99 -6.50
CA VAL A 213 3.54 9.98 -7.14
C VAL A 213 3.41 9.74 -8.63
N GLU A 214 4.14 10.52 -9.41
CA GLU A 214 4.30 10.38 -10.85
C GLU A 214 5.74 10.00 -11.18
N VAL A 215 5.93 9.05 -12.09
CA VAL A 215 7.24 8.70 -12.66
C VAL A 215 7.63 9.71 -13.73
N THR A 216 8.71 10.41 -13.54
CA THR A 216 9.20 11.48 -14.43
C THR A 216 10.18 11.00 -15.49
N ASP A 217 10.78 9.82 -15.28
CA ASP A 217 11.71 9.17 -16.19
C ASP A 217 11.63 7.65 -16.06
N ASP A 218 11.91 6.91 -17.13
CA ASP A 218 11.83 5.44 -17.15
C ASP A 218 12.61 4.80 -16.02
N ILE A 219 11.98 3.88 -15.29
CA ILE A 219 12.58 3.10 -14.21
C ILE A 219 12.90 1.70 -14.70
N SER A 220 14.18 1.33 -14.69
CA SER A 220 14.65 -0.03 -15.01
C SER A 220 14.79 -0.86 -13.75
N ILE A 221 14.25 -2.07 -13.75
CA ILE A 221 14.29 -3.01 -12.64
C ILE A 221 15.00 -4.27 -13.07
N GLY A 222 16.03 -4.66 -12.31
CA GLY A 222 16.86 -5.79 -12.68
C GLY A 222 17.55 -5.60 -14.04
N GLY A 223 17.94 -4.37 -14.40
CA GLY A 223 18.53 -4.04 -15.68
C GLY A 223 17.51 -4.09 -16.82
N PHE A 224 17.56 -5.15 -17.64
CA PHE A 224 16.65 -5.33 -18.77
C PHE A 224 15.37 -6.14 -18.45
N LEU A 225 15.25 -6.66 -17.22
CA LEU A 225 14.17 -7.59 -16.84
C LEU A 225 12.80 -6.91 -16.82
N ALA A 226 12.73 -5.68 -16.34
CA ALA A 226 11.51 -4.89 -16.38
C ALA A 226 11.83 -3.40 -16.52
N ARG A 227 10.93 -2.68 -17.16
CA ARG A 227 10.97 -1.22 -17.28
C ARG A 227 9.58 -0.67 -17.05
N VAL A 228 9.50 0.37 -16.27
CA VAL A 228 8.30 1.17 -16.05
C VAL A 228 8.51 2.49 -16.76
N TYR A 229 7.55 2.89 -17.54
CA TYR A 229 7.67 4.07 -18.37
C TYR A 229 7.34 5.35 -17.60
N LYS A 230 7.95 6.43 -18.04
CA LYS A 230 7.59 7.80 -17.66
C LYS A 230 6.08 8.02 -17.79
N GLY A 231 5.56 8.85 -16.93
CA GLY A 231 4.15 9.14 -16.87
C GLY A 231 3.41 8.21 -15.89
N SER A 232 4.07 7.25 -15.23
CA SER A 232 3.53 6.30 -14.26
C SER A 232 3.04 6.99 -12.99
N HIS A 233 1.86 6.59 -12.47
CA HIS A 233 1.22 7.27 -11.35
C HIS A 233 0.78 6.29 -10.26
N PHE A 234 1.08 6.58 -9.03
CA PHE A 234 0.67 5.85 -7.84
C PHE A 234 -0.06 6.80 -6.90
N MET A 235 -1.12 6.29 -6.27
CA MET A 235 -1.78 6.98 -5.19
C MET A 235 -2.17 5.98 -4.10
N GLN A 236 -1.95 6.36 -2.85
CA GLN A 236 -2.42 5.62 -1.70
C GLN A 236 -3.03 6.57 -0.68
N GLU A 237 -4.18 6.18 -0.14
CA GLU A 237 -4.82 6.83 0.99
C GLU A 237 -4.78 5.94 2.22
N ARG A 238 -4.69 6.57 3.38
CA ARG A 238 -4.71 5.94 4.69
C ARG A 238 -5.72 6.63 5.59
N TYR A 239 -6.32 5.86 6.48
CA TYR A 239 -7.20 6.35 7.53
C TYR A 239 -6.82 5.75 8.87
N GLU A 240 -7.19 6.43 9.94
CA GLU A 240 -7.08 5.90 11.28
C GLU A 240 -8.11 4.79 11.49
N MET A 241 -7.64 3.54 11.58
CA MET A 241 -8.48 2.36 11.79
C MET A 241 -8.65 2.02 13.27
N ALA A 242 -7.71 2.45 14.09
CA ALA A 242 -7.74 2.41 15.55
C ALA A 242 -6.88 3.57 16.08
N PRO A 243 -7.00 4.01 17.34
CA PRO A 243 -6.25 5.13 17.87
C PRO A 243 -4.74 5.05 17.58
N GLY A 244 -4.24 5.99 16.77
CA GLY A 244 -2.84 6.07 16.34
C GLY A 244 -2.39 5.04 15.30
N LEU A 245 -3.29 4.20 14.78
CA LEU A 245 -3.01 3.20 13.75
C LEU A 245 -3.63 3.61 12.41
N TRP A 246 -2.80 3.96 11.44
CA TRP A 246 -3.21 4.39 10.10
C TRP A 246 -2.87 3.32 9.06
N LEU A 247 -3.90 2.70 8.50
CA LEU A 247 -3.76 1.65 7.51
C LEU A 247 -4.30 2.10 6.14
N PRO A 248 -3.87 1.48 5.03
CA PRO A 248 -4.39 1.76 3.70
C PRO A 248 -5.92 1.63 3.65
N SER A 249 -6.59 2.58 3.02
CA SER A 249 -8.03 2.52 2.71
C SER A 249 -8.27 2.43 1.22
N TYR A 250 -7.33 2.97 0.44
CA TYR A 250 -7.39 2.96 -1.01
C TYR A 250 -5.99 2.97 -1.61
N SER A 251 -5.81 2.25 -2.71
CA SER A 251 -4.63 2.36 -3.55
C SER A 251 -5.04 2.36 -5.02
N GLN A 252 -4.38 3.21 -5.78
CA GLN A 252 -4.54 3.27 -7.23
C GLN A 252 -3.18 3.08 -7.89
N TYR A 253 -3.18 2.22 -8.87
CA TYR A 253 -2.02 1.89 -9.67
C TYR A 253 -2.38 1.99 -11.14
N ASP A 254 -1.70 2.83 -11.89
CA ASP A 254 -1.87 2.96 -13.34
C ASP A 254 -0.50 2.85 -14.03
N PHE A 255 -0.16 1.74 -14.71
CA PHE A 255 1.17 1.37 -15.24
C PHE A 255 1.19 1.08 -16.70
N ASP A 256 2.16 1.68 -17.38
CA ASP A 256 2.65 1.16 -18.65
C ASP A 256 4.13 0.76 -18.51
N GLY A 257 4.48 -0.35 -19.10
CA GLY A 257 5.83 -0.84 -18.99
C GLY A 257 6.13 -2.02 -19.91
N ARG A 258 7.32 -2.59 -19.68
CA ARG A 258 7.79 -3.78 -20.38
C ARG A 258 8.44 -4.75 -19.41
N ARG A 259 8.12 -6.02 -19.58
CA ARG A 259 8.80 -7.11 -18.87
C ARG A 259 9.46 -8.01 -19.91
N LEU A 260 10.80 -8.07 -19.89
CA LEU A 260 11.59 -8.66 -20.97
C LEU A 260 11.21 -8.01 -22.31
N PHE A 261 10.52 -8.75 -23.19
CA PHE A 261 10.09 -8.30 -24.51
C PHE A 261 8.58 -8.05 -24.60
N VAL A 262 7.83 -8.24 -23.52
CA VAL A 262 6.37 -8.12 -23.48
C VAL A 262 5.97 -6.82 -22.81
N SER A 263 5.28 -5.95 -23.53
CA SER A 263 4.66 -4.75 -22.97
C SER A 263 3.48 -5.14 -22.09
N PHE A 264 3.25 -4.38 -21.03
CA PHE A 264 2.09 -4.51 -20.18
C PHE A 264 1.50 -3.13 -19.88
N SER A 265 0.20 -3.10 -19.72
CA SER A 265 -0.55 -1.98 -19.16
C SER A 265 -1.43 -2.55 -18.05
N ILE A 266 -1.34 -1.98 -16.87
CA ILE A 266 -2.12 -2.41 -15.70
C ILE A 266 -2.75 -1.17 -15.08
N HIS A 267 -4.05 -1.24 -14.85
CA HIS A 267 -4.79 -0.24 -14.10
C HIS A 267 -5.50 -0.97 -12.98
N GLU A 268 -5.06 -0.74 -11.76
CA GLU A 268 -5.60 -1.40 -10.57
C GLU A 268 -6.09 -0.35 -9.57
N ARG A 269 -7.27 -0.58 -9.00
CA ARG A 269 -7.78 0.14 -7.84
C ARG A 269 -8.12 -0.85 -6.76
N THR A 270 -7.60 -0.64 -5.59
CA THR A 270 -7.84 -1.51 -4.44
C THR A 270 -8.44 -0.70 -3.30
N PHE A 271 -9.59 -1.14 -2.84
CA PHE A 271 -10.28 -0.62 -1.65
C PHE A 271 -10.03 -1.60 -0.51
N TYR A 272 -9.64 -1.07 0.65
CA TYR A 272 -9.36 -1.84 1.85
C TYR A 272 -10.37 -1.47 2.92
N THR A 273 -11.07 -2.45 3.45
CA THR A 273 -12.13 -2.26 4.45
C THR A 273 -12.10 -3.36 5.50
N GLN A 274 -12.88 -3.21 6.55
CA GLN A 274 -13.12 -4.24 7.58
C GLN A 274 -11.81 -4.81 8.16
N TYR A 275 -10.92 -3.93 8.59
CA TYR A 275 -9.71 -4.35 9.28
C TYR A 275 -10.02 -4.96 10.64
N HIS A 276 -9.51 -6.16 10.89
CA HIS A 276 -9.58 -6.84 12.18
C HIS A 276 -8.19 -7.34 12.58
N ARG A 277 -7.85 -7.17 13.84
CA ARG A 277 -6.61 -7.75 14.36
C ARG A 277 -6.78 -9.26 14.51
N ILE A 278 -6.01 -10.03 13.76
CA ILE A 278 -5.98 -11.51 13.84
C ILE A 278 -4.77 -12.02 14.64
N GLY A 279 -3.77 -11.15 14.84
CA GLY A 279 -2.56 -11.45 15.59
C GLY A 279 -1.48 -12.19 14.80
N PRO A 280 -0.37 -12.55 15.47
CA PRO A 280 0.69 -13.37 14.89
C PRO A 280 0.19 -14.80 14.61
N PRO A 281 0.95 -15.64 13.87
CA PRO A 281 0.47 -16.93 13.35
C PRO A 281 -0.17 -17.87 14.38
N LYS A 282 0.32 -17.90 15.63
CA LYS A 282 -0.29 -18.74 16.68
C LYS A 282 -1.67 -18.25 17.12
N GLU A 283 -1.88 -16.93 17.23
CA GLU A 283 -3.18 -16.33 17.55
C GLU A 283 -4.14 -16.51 16.36
N ALA A 284 -3.67 -16.18 15.15
CA ALA A 284 -4.43 -16.34 13.92
C ALA A 284 -4.88 -17.81 13.70
N LEU A 285 -3.99 -18.78 13.94
CA LEU A 285 -4.31 -20.20 13.85
C LEU A 285 -5.45 -20.60 14.79
N ALA A 286 -5.43 -20.13 16.03
CA ALA A 286 -6.51 -20.41 16.99
C ALA A 286 -7.85 -19.82 16.51
N THR A 287 -7.83 -18.60 15.97
CA THR A 287 -9.01 -17.92 15.40
C THR A 287 -9.59 -18.70 14.21
N ILE A 288 -8.74 -19.12 13.26
CA ILE A 288 -9.17 -19.87 12.08
C ILE A 288 -9.69 -21.25 12.44
N ARG A 289 -9.06 -21.95 13.39
CA ARG A 289 -9.58 -23.24 13.91
C ARG A 289 -10.94 -23.10 14.58
N ALA A 290 -11.16 -22.05 15.36
CA ALA A 290 -12.45 -21.74 15.95
C ALA A 290 -13.54 -21.44 14.90
N GLU A 291 -13.15 -20.80 13.79
CA GLU A 291 -14.05 -20.54 12.66
C GLU A 291 -14.41 -21.82 11.91
N LEU A 292 -13.46 -22.69 11.63
CA LEU A 292 -13.64 -24.01 11.01
C LEU A 292 -14.51 -24.97 11.84
N GLY A 293 -14.47 -24.86 13.18
CA GLY A 293 -15.29 -25.64 14.10
C GLY A 293 -16.76 -25.22 14.16
N LYS A 294 -17.15 -24.08 13.60
CA LYS A 294 -18.55 -23.66 13.55
C LYS A 294 -19.30 -24.42 12.43
N PRO A 295 -20.53 -24.89 12.67
CA PRO A 295 -21.34 -25.43 11.59
C PRO A 295 -21.60 -24.33 10.54
N ASN A 296 -21.62 -24.71 9.26
CA ASN A 296 -21.80 -23.78 8.14
C ASN A 296 -23.06 -22.91 8.34
N ALA A 297 -22.88 -21.62 8.62
CA ALA A 297 -23.98 -20.66 8.79
C ALA A 297 -24.65 -20.26 7.45
N VAL A 298 -24.44 -21.03 6.37
CA VAL A 298 -24.98 -20.73 5.03
C VAL A 298 -26.33 -21.41 4.78
N ASN A 299 -26.83 -22.21 5.71
CA ASN A 299 -28.22 -22.71 5.69
C ASN A 299 -29.08 -21.78 6.55
N GLY A 300 -29.16 -20.51 6.19
CA GLY A 300 -30.24 -19.63 6.63
C GLY A 300 -31.49 -20.04 5.89
N ASP A 301 -32.48 -20.54 6.63
CA ASP A 301 -33.83 -20.90 6.24
C ASP A 301 -34.54 -19.78 5.47
N PRO A 302 -35.55 -20.15 4.66
CA PRO A 302 -36.25 -19.30 3.71
C PRO A 302 -36.94 -18.11 4.30
#